data_b8fade37a08c33fc8a1483eb10cf2602
#
_entry.id   b8fade37a08c33fc8a1483eb10cf2602
#
_cell.length_a   1.000
_cell.length_b   1.000
_cell.length_c   1.000
_cell.angle_alpha   90.00
_cell.angle_beta   90.00
_cell.angle_gamma   90.00
#
_symmetry.space_group_name_H-M   'P 1'
#
loop_
_entity.id
_entity.type
_entity.pdbx_description
1 polymer ?
#
loop_
_entity_poly.entity_id
_entity_poly.type
_entity_poly.pdbx_seq_one_letter_code
_entity_poly.pdbx_strand_id
1 'polypeptide(L)'
;MGTSYGGYATLVGLTRHPELYACGVDIVGPSNLETLLRTIPPYWEAIRADLYRAIGNIDTAAGLAQARERSPLFSATNIRKSLLIAQGVNDPRVKQAESDQMVAALRAGGIPVTYVLFPDEGHGLVRPENAIACNALIEEFLARHLGGTAEPISAEEMAASTAKIVEN
;
A
#
# COMPACT_ATOMS: atom_id res chain seq x y z
N MET A 1 -6.06 1.43 8.87
CA MET A 1 -5.00 2.04 8.06
C MET A 1 -3.63 1.67 8.60
N GLY A 2 -2.60 1.69 7.76
CA GLY A 2 -1.23 1.41 8.18
C GLY A 2 -0.18 1.77 7.15
N THR A 3 1.07 1.90 7.62
CA THR A 3 2.23 2.27 6.80
C THR A 3 3.23 1.11 6.76
N SER A 4 3.82 0.84 5.59
CA SER A 4 4.83 -0.21 5.40
C SER A 4 4.29 -1.59 5.78
N TYR A 5 4.83 -2.26 6.78
CA TYR A 5 4.24 -3.50 7.32
C TYR A 5 2.79 -3.31 7.78
N GLY A 6 2.43 -2.13 8.32
CA GLY A 6 1.05 -1.78 8.66
C GLY A 6 0.14 -1.69 7.43
N GLY A 7 0.67 -1.24 6.29
CA GLY A 7 -0.01 -1.27 5.00
C GLY A 7 -0.27 -2.70 4.54
N TYR A 8 0.74 -3.56 4.59
CA TYR A 8 0.56 -5.01 4.36
C TYR A 8 -0.52 -5.60 5.28
N ALA A 9 -0.49 -5.28 6.58
CA ALA A 9 -1.50 -5.77 7.53
C ALA A 9 -2.92 -5.27 7.18
N THR A 10 -3.05 -4.02 6.68
CA THR A 10 -4.32 -3.49 6.17
C THR A 10 -4.82 -4.32 4.98
N LEU A 11 -3.97 -4.59 3.99
CA LEU A 11 -4.32 -5.41 2.84
C LEU A 11 -4.69 -6.84 3.24
N VAL A 12 -3.93 -7.47 4.15
CA VAL A 12 -4.25 -8.80 4.69
C VAL A 12 -5.59 -8.80 5.43
N GLY A 13 -5.86 -7.76 6.23
CA GLY A 13 -7.14 -7.61 6.92
C GLY A 13 -8.32 -7.63 5.96
N LEU A 14 -8.23 -6.85 4.88
CA LEU A 14 -9.28 -6.74 3.88
C LEU A 14 -9.44 -7.99 3.00
N THR A 15 -8.36 -8.73 2.74
CA THR A 15 -8.42 -9.98 1.98
C THR A 15 -8.93 -11.16 2.80
N ARG A 16 -8.58 -11.24 4.09
CA ARG A 16 -8.94 -12.36 4.97
C ARG A 16 -10.23 -12.15 5.73
N HIS A 17 -10.60 -10.89 5.99
CA HIS A 17 -11.78 -10.50 6.76
C HIS A 17 -12.54 -9.37 6.03
N PRO A 18 -13.03 -9.60 4.79
CA PRO A 18 -13.58 -8.56 3.91
C PRO A 18 -14.81 -7.83 4.48
N GLU A 19 -15.53 -8.47 5.42
CA GLU A 19 -16.73 -7.88 6.02
C GLU A 19 -16.47 -7.15 7.35
N LEU A 20 -15.25 -7.26 7.90
CA LEU A 20 -14.92 -6.68 9.20
C LEU A 20 -14.69 -5.17 9.14
N TYR A 21 -14.19 -4.68 8.00
CA TYR A 21 -13.76 -3.30 7.83
C TYR A 21 -14.68 -2.54 6.89
N ALA A 22 -14.85 -1.24 7.12
CA ALA A 22 -15.61 -0.37 6.23
C ALA A 22 -14.80 0.07 4.99
N CYS A 23 -13.50 0.28 5.15
CA CYS A 23 -12.55 0.69 4.10
C CYS A 23 -11.12 0.38 4.54
N GLY A 24 -10.13 0.65 3.70
CA GLY A 24 -8.72 0.52 4.04
C GLY A 24 -7.86 1.66 3.52
N VAL A 25 -6.78 1.97 4.25
CA VAL A 25 -5.74 2.91 3.81
C VAL A 25 -4.40 2.20 3.94
N ASP A 26 -3.75 1.99 2.82
CA ASP A 26 -2.41 1.40 2.69
C ASP A 26 -1.41 2.47 2.26
N ILE A 27 -0.39 2.69 3.06
CA ILE A 27 0.70 3.61 2.75
C ILE A 27 1.99 2.79 2.62
N VAL A 28 2.54 2.72 1.41
CA VAL A 28 3.77 2.02 1.05
C VAL A 28 3.83 0.56 1.56
N GLY A 29 2.69 -0.13 1.55
CA GLY A 29 2.59 -1.53 2.00
C GLY A 29 2.95 -2.52 0.91
N PRO A 30 3.72 -3.58 1.20
CA PRO A 30 3.97 -4.63 0.22
C PRO A 30 2.70 -5.47 0.00
N SER A 31 2.40 -5.75 -1.25
CA SER A 31 1.25 -6.58 -1.65
C SER A 31 1.65 -8.02 -2.00
N ASN A 32 2.90 -8.21 -2.44
CA ASN A 32 3.44 -9.49 -2.90
C ASN A 32 4.80 -9.76 -2.23
N LEU A 33 4.81 -10.66 -1.27
CA LEU A 33 6.00 -10.96 -0.49
C LEU A 33 7.11 -11.64 -1.32
N GLU A 34 6.78 -12.29 -2.43
CA GLU A 34 7.79 -12.80 -3.37
C GLU A 34 8.56 -11.64 -4.02
N THR A 35 7.87 -10.68 -4.61
CA THR A 35 8.50 -9.54 -5.28
C THR A 35 9.21 -8.64 -4.28
N LEU A 36 8.66 -8.46 -3.08
CA LEU A 36 9.34 -7.76 -1.99
C LEU A 36 10.71 -8.39 -1.69
N LEU A 37 10.76 -9.73 -1.47
CA LEU A 37 12.00 -10.43 -1.13
C LEU A 37 13.02 -10.44 -2.29
N ARG A 38 12.55 -10.41 -3.54
CA ARG A 38 13.43 -10.31 -4.73
C ARG A 38 14.04 -8.92 -4.92
N THR A 39 13.43 -7.89 -4.32
CA THR A 39 13.81 -6.48 -4.52
C THR A 39 14.26 -5.77 -3.25
N ILE A 40 14.60 -6.53 -2.21
CA ILE A 40 15.11 -5.94 -0.96
C ILE A 40 16.36 -5.10 -1.24
N PRO A 41 16.50 -3.95 -0.55
CA PRO A 41 17.66 -3.11 -0.75
C PRO A 41 18.94 -3.78 -0.22
N PRO A 42 20.14 -3.45 -0.76
CA PRO A 42 21.38 -4.08 -0.34
C PRO A 42 21.66 -4.01 1.16
N TYR A 43 21.23 -2.93 1.82
CA TYR A 43 21.42 -2.78 3.27
C TYR A 43 20.52 -3.70 4.12
N TRP A 44 19.56 -4.44 3.51
CA TRP A 44 18.77 -5.49 4.16
C TRP A 44 19.35 -6.91 3.97
N GLU A 45 20.44 -7.05 3.23
CA GLU A 45 21.08 -8.37 3.05
C GLU A 45 21.46 -9.03 4.39
N ALA A 46 21.88 -8.23 5.37
CA ALA A 46 22.22 -8.75 6.71
C ALA A 46 21.04 -9.42 7.43
N ILE A 47 19.80 -9.05 7.10
CA ILE A 47 18.56 -9.59 7.70
C ILE A 47 17.79 -10.52 6.75
N ARG A 48 18.33 -10.84 5.56
CA ARG A 48 17.67 -11.71 4.58
C ARG A 48 17.25 -13.05 5.18
N ALA A 49 18.11 -13.66 5.99
CA ALA A 49 17.82 -14.95 6.63
C ALA A 49 16.62 -14.84 7.60
N ASP A 50 16.48 -13.72 8.29
CA ASP A 50 15.35 -13.47 9.20
C ASP A 50 14.06 -13.24 8.42
N LEU A 51 14.13 -12.50 7.31
CA LEU A 51 13.01 -12.32 6.39
C LEU A 51 12.56 -13.65 5.80
N TYR A 52 13.49 -14.50 5.36
CA TYR A 52 13.19 -15.84 4.83
C TYR A 52 12.53 -16.73 5.90
N ARG A 53 12.97 -16.64 7.15
CA ARG A 53 12.37 -17.39 8.27
C ARG A 53 10.96 -16.93 8.58
N ALA A 54 10.72 -15.62 8.53
CA ALA A 54 9.42 -15.00 8.82
C ALA A 54 8.41 -15.19 7.68
N ILE A 55 8.83 -15.02 6.43
CA ILE A 55 7.97 -14.96 5.25
C ILE A 55 7.91 -16.29 4.52
N GLY A 56 9.05 -16.94 4.35
CA GLY A 56 9.30 -18.13 3.55
C GLY A 56 10.55 -17.95 2.69
N ASN A 57 11.38 -18.98 2.60
CA ASN A 57 12.55 -18.94 1.72
C ASN A 57 12.13 -19.14 0.26
N ILE A 58 12.05 -18.02 -0.49
CA ILE A 58 11.58 -18.01 -1.88
C ILE A 58 12.51 -18.75 -2.87
N ASP A 59 13.70 -19.17 -2.45
CA ASP A 59 14.61 -19.98 -3.26
C ASP A 59 14.22 -21.47 -3.21
N THR A 60 13.25 -21.84 -2.38
CA THR A 60 12.65 -23.18 -2.30
C THR A 60 11.19 -23.16 -2.77
N ALA A 61 10.72 -24.25 -3.37
CA ALA A 61 9.33 -24.34 -3.82
C ALA A 61 8.34 -24.18 -2.65
N ALA A 62 8.64 -24.76 -1.49
CA ALA A 62 7.79 -24.67 -0.30
C ALA A 62 7.74 -23.26 0.25
N GLY A 63 8.89 -22.59 0.39
CA GLY A 63 8.94 -21.21 0.90
C GLY A 63 8.33 -20.20 -0.08
N LEU A 64 8.47 -20.41 -1.39
CA LEU A 64 7.79 -19.61 -2.40
C LEU A 64 6.27 -19.75 -2.30
N ALA A 65 5.77 -20.97 -2.14
CA ALA A 65 4.33 -21.21 -1.95
C ALA A 65 3.82 -20.50 -0.68
N GLN A 66 4.59 -20.59 0.42
CA GLN A 66 4.27 -19.91 1.67
C GLN A 66 4.25 -18.37 1.52
N ALA A 67 5.24 -17.78 0.84
CA ALA A 67 5.28 -16.34 0.58
C ALA A 67 4.06 -15.90 -0.23
N ARG A 68 3.68 -16.65 -1.25
CA ARG A 68 2.49 -16.37 -2.08
C ARG A 68 1.19 -16.50 -1.29
N GLU A 69 1.02 -17.54 -0.50
CA GLU A 69 -0.15 -17.73 0.36
C GLU A 69 -0.36 -16.56 1.33
N ARG A 70 0.74 -15.97 1.82
CA ARG A 70 0.72 -14.84 2.73
C ARG A 70 0.60 -13.49 2.05
N SER A 71 0.73 -13.45 0.73
CA SER A 71 0.66 -12.22 -0.06
C SER A 71 -0.78 -11.82 -0.34
N PRO A 72 -1.24 -10.62 0.10
CA PRO A 72 -2.61 -10.17 -0.13
C PRO A 72 -2.96 -10.04 -1.62
N LEU A 73 -1.98 -9.81 -2.49
CA LEU A 73 -2.19 -9.72 -3.94
C LEU A 73 -2.93 -10.94 -4.50
N PHE A 74 -2.53 -12.16 -4.11
CA PHE A 74 -3.13 -13.40 -4.63
C PHE A 74 -4.54 -13.69 -4.10
N SER A 75 -4.97 -12.89 -3.11
CA SER A 75 -6.32 -12.92 -2.53
C SER A 75 -7.08 -11.60 -2.74
N ALA A 76 -6.61 -10.72 -3.62
CA ALA A 76 -7.20 -9.41 -3.87
C ALA A 76 -8.67 -9.50 -4.32
N THR A 77 -9.06 -10.59 -4.98
CA THR A 77 -10.46 -10.86 -5.37
C THR A 77 -11.42 -11.02 -4.19
N ASN A 78 -10.91 -11.23 -2.98
CA ASN A 78 -11.74 -11.29 -1.77
C ASN A 78 -12.12 -9.91 -1.24
N ILE A 79 -11.39 -8.87 -1.61
CA ILE A 79 -11.66 -7.50 -1.14
C ILE A 79 -13.03 -7.04 -1.65
N ARG A 80 -13.79 -6.41 -0.75
CA ARG A 80 -15.15 -5.91 -1.01
C ARG A 80 -15.31 -4.42 -0.69
N LYS A 81 -14.28 -3.82 -0.13
CA LYS A 81 -14.33 -2.45 0.41
C LYS A 81 -13.35 -1.56 -0.32
N SER A 82 -13.65 -0.28 -0.39
CA SER A 82 -12.79 0.73 -1.01
C SER A 82 -11.44 0.84 -0.31
N LEU A 83 -10.40 1.09 -1.10
CA LEU A 83 -9.04 1.36 -0.60
C LEU A 83 -8.53 2.72 -1.07
N LEU A 84 -7.72 3.33 -0.21
CA LEU A 84 -6.76 4.35 -0.60
C LEU A 84 -5.36 3.74 -0.50
N ILE A 85 -4.58 3.85 -1.57
CA ILE A 85 -3.19 3.38 -1.61
C ILE A 85 -2.31 4.59 -1.92
N ALA A 86 -1.34 4.87 -1.04
CA ALA A 86 -0.38 5.96 -1.22
C ALA A 86 1.04 5.39 -1.36
N GLN A 87 1.81 5.88 -2.34
CA GLN A 87 3.13 5.34 -2.67
C GLN A 87 4.14 6.42 -3.05
N GLY A 88 5.31 6.40 -2.41
CA GLY A 88 6.48 7.15 -2.87
C GLY A 88 7.14 6.43 -4.05
N VAL A 89 7.33 7.15 -5.16
CA VAL A 89 7.87 6.57 -6.41
C VAL A 89 9.32 6.11 -6.25
N ASN A 90 10.09 6.80 -5.40
CA ASN A 90 11.50 6.50 -5.14
C ASN A 90 11.71 5.58 -3.94
N ASP A 91 10.69 4.82 -3.53
CA ASP A 91 10.79 3.94 -2.37
C ASP A 91 11.85 2.84 -2.61
N PRO A 92 12.93 2.80 -1.81
CA PRO A 92 13.97 1.78 -1.95
C PRO A 92 13.62 0.45 -1.31
N ARG A 93 12.63 0.41 -0.40
CA ARG A 93 12.27 -0.75 0.43
C ARG A 93 11.08 -1.51 -0.15
N VAL A 94 9.99 -0.79 -0.40
CA VAL A 94 8.77 -1.32 -1.00
C VAL A 94 8.58 -0.61 -2.34
N LYS A 95 8.98 -1.28 -3.41
CA LYS A 95 8.96 -0.67 -4.75
C LYS A 95 7.54 -0.27 -5.15
N GLN A 96 7.41 0.81 -5.92
CA GLN A 96 6.12 1.25 -6.48
C GLN A 96 5.35 0.08 -7.11
N ALA A 97 6.04 -0.86 -7.74
CA ALA A 97 5.44 -2.06 -8.34
C ALA A 97 4.58 -2.89 -7.36
N GLU A 98 4.84 -2.81 -6.04
CA GLU A 98 3.99 -3.45 -5.03
C GLU A 98 2.59 -2.83 -4.99
N SER A 99 2.51 -1.51 -5.05
CA SER A 99 1.24 -0.78 -5.14
C SER A 99 0.59 -0.95 -6.52
N ASP A 100 1.37 -0.83 -7.60
CA ASP A 100 0.87 -0.93 -8.97
C ASP A 100 0.15 -2.27 -9.23
N GLN A 101 0.75 -3.41 -8.82
CA GLN A 101 0.14 -4.73 -9.01
C GLN A 101 -1.14 -4.90 -8.18
N MET A 102 -1.19 -4.34 -6.97
CA MET A 102 -2.40 -4.38 -6.14
C MET A 102 -3.52 -3.53 -6.72
N VAL A 103 -3.21 -2.31 -7.14
CA VAL A 103 -4.16 -1.41 -7.82
C VAL A 103 -4.71 -2.08 -9.08
N ALA A 104 -3.85 -2.69 -9.90
CA ALA A 104 -4.30 -3.41 -11.10
C ALA A 104 -5.26 -4.55 -10.77
N ALA A 105 -4.97 -5.34 -9.72
CA ALA A 105 -5.83 -6.43 -9.28
C ALA A 105 -7.19 -5.93 -8.75
N LEU A 106 -7.20 -4.83 -7.99
CA LEU A 106 -8.41 -4.21 -7.46
C LEU A 106 -9.29 -3.67 -8.60
N ARG A 107 -8.69 -2.94 -9.56
CA ARG A 107 -9.39 -2.40 -10.74
C ARG A 107 -9.99 -3.51 -11.59
N ALA A 108 -9.24 -4.59 -11.83
CA ALA A 108 -9.74 -5.76 -12.55
C ALA A 108 -10.93 -6.44 -11.83
N GLY A 109 -10.96 -6.37 -10.50
CA GLY A 109 -12.06 -6.85 -9.66
C GLY A 109 -13.23 -5.87 -9.52
N GLY A 110 -13.17 -4.67 -10.11
CA GLY A 110 -14.18 -3.63 -9.97
C GLY A 110 -14.22 -2.99 -8.57
N ILE A 111 -13.17 -3.11 -7.77
CA ILE A 111 -13.08 -2.55 -6.43
C ILE A 111 -12.62 -1.09 -6.52
N PRO A 112 -13.36 -0.13 -5.93
CA PRO A 112 -12.95 1.26 -5.92
C PRO A 112 -11.61 1.45 -5.21
N VAL A 113 -10.64 2.04 -5.89
CA VAL A 113 -9.32 2.36 -5.33
C VAL A 113 -8.92 3.78 -5.69
N THR A 114 -8.57 4.55 -4.65
CA THR A 114 -7.89 5.84 -4.80
C THR A 114 -6.39 5.57 -4.74
N TYR A 115 -5.68 5.80 -5.83
CA TYR A 115 -4.23 5.60 -5.91
C TYR A 115 -3.49 6.93 -6.00
N VAL A 116 -2.62 7.19 -5.03
CA VAL A 116 -1.87 8.45 -4.93
C VAL A 116 -0.38 8.16 -5.02
N LEU A 117 0.28 8.74 -6.00
CA LEU A 117 1.74 8.70 -6.17
C LEU A 117 2.38 10.01 -5.73
N PHE A 118 3.53 9.91 -5.08
CA PHE A 118 4.40 11.03 -4.73
C PHE A 118 5.74 10.86 -5.45
N PRO A 119 5.96 11.53 -6.60
CA PRO A 119 7.12 11.32 -7.48
C PRO A 119 8.48 11.59 -6.84
N ASP A 120 8.54 12.43 -5.83
CA ASP A 120 9.75 12.87 -5.14
C ASP A 120 9.93 12.26 -3.74
N GLU A 121 9.04 11.32 -3.35
CA GLU A 121 9.10 10.65 -2.04
C GLU A 121 9.62 9.21 -2.11
N GLY A 122 10.15 8.75 -0.98
CA GLY A 122 10.65 7.40 -0.76
C GLY A 122 9.73 6.55 0.10
N HIS A 123 10.33 5.84 1.08
CA HIS A 123 9.60 4.98 2.03
C HIS A 123 9.00 5.79 3.20
N GLY A 124 8.23 6.78 2.86
CA GLY A 124 7.60 7.74 3.76
C GLY A 124 7.53 9.10 3.11
N LEU A 125 6.64 9.94 3.62
CA LEU A 125 6.47 11.30 3.15
C LEU A 125 7.31 12.23 4.01
N VAL A 126 8.44 12.68 3.49
CA VAL A 126 9.42 13.50 4.20
C VAL A 126 9.12 14.99 4.01
N ARG A 127 8.61 15.35 2.84
CA ARG A 127 8.24 16.74 2.54
C ARG A 127 6.93 17.09 3.25
N PRO A 128 6.90 18.19 4.03
CA PRO A 128 5.69 18.60 4.75
C PRO A 128 4.47 18.78 3.84
N GLU A 129 4.65 19.34 2.64
CA GLU A 129 3.58 19.59 1.68
C GLU A 129 2.94 18.28 1.21
N ASN A 130 3.76 17.24 0.99
CA ASN A 130 3.28 15.92 0.62
C ASN A 130 2.58 15.21 1.79
N ALA A 131 3.09 15.37 3.00
CA ALA A 131 2.46 14.82 4.20
C ALA A 131 1.10 15.47 4.47
N ILE A 132 0.98 16.79 4.33
CA ILE A 132 -0.29 17.53 4.45
C ILE A 132 -1.29 17.03 3.42
N ALA A 133 -0.90 17.01 2.14
CA ALA A 133 -1.79 16.56 1.07
C ALA A 133 -2.23 15.10 1.25
N CYS A 134 -1.32 14.19 1.65
CA CYS A 134 -1.66 12.80 1.90
C CYS A 134 -2.65 12.65 3.06
N ASN A 135 -2.42 13.35 4.17
CA ASN A 135 -3.31 13.30 5.33
C ASN A 135 -4.70 13.86 4.98
N ALA A 136 -4.79 14.96 4.25
CA ALA A 136 -6.07 15.52 3.82
C ALA A 136 -6.84 14.54 2.92
N LEU A 137 -6.18 13.90 1.94
CA LEU A 137 -6.79 12.87 1.10
C LEU A 137 -7.26 11.66 1.91
N ILE A 138 -6.50 11.25 2.94
CA ILE A 138 -6.88 10.17 3.85
C ILE A 138 -8.09 10.57 4.69
N GLU A 139 -8.11 11.77 5.26
CA GLU A 139 -9.24 12.27 6.05
C GLU A 139 -10.51 12.33 5.21
N GLU A 140 -10.45 12.88 4.01
CA GLU A 140 -11.59 12.92 3.08
C GLU A 140 -12.08 11.50 2.74
N PHE A 141 -11.16 10.58 2.44
CA PHE A 141 -11.48 9.19 2.17
C PHE A 141 -12.16 8.51 3.37
N LEU A 142 -11.61 8.69 4.58
CA LEU A 142 -12.18 8.12 5.80
C LEU A 142 -13.54 8.73 6.15
N ALA A 143 -13.71 10.05 6.02
CA ALA A 143 -14.97 10.72 6.25
C ALA A 143 -16.08 10.18 5.33
N ARG A 144 -15.74 9.95 4.06
CA ARG A 144 -16.68 9.37 3.07
C ARG A 144 -17.14 7.96 3.43
N HIS A 145 -16.27 7.13 4.01
CA HIS A 145 -16.56 5.72 4.25
C HIS A 145 -16.98 5.38 5.67
N LEU A 146 -16.61 6.22 6.66
CA LEU A 146 -16.94 5.98 8.08
C LEU A 146 -18.06 6.88 8.58
N GLY A 147 -18.45 7.88 7.80
CA GLY A 147 -19.28 8.99 8.25
C GLY A 147 -18.47 9.97 9.10
N GLY A 148 -18.72 11.24 8.93
CA GLY A 148 -17.99 12.30 9.61
C GLY A 148 -17.68 13.46 8.68
N THR A 149 -16.80 14.35 9.14
CA THR A 149 -16.34 15.51 8.38
C THR A 149 -14.84 15.47 8.21
N ALA A 150 -14.36 15.95 7.08
CA ALA A 150 -12.95 16.23 6.85
C ALA A 150 -12.80 17.73 6.60
N GLU A 151 -11.68 18.29 7.03
CA GLU A 151 -11.31 19.64 6.62
C GLU A 151 -10.79 19.58 5.17
N PRO A 152 -11.38 20.32 4.22
CA PRO A 152 -10.93 20.28 2.85
C PRO A 152 -9.56 20.94 2.74
N ILE A 153 -8.64 20.27 2.04
CA ILE A 153 -7.35 20.87 1.69
C ILE A 153 -7.57 22.03 0.73
N SER A 154 -6.88 23.15 0.94
CA SER A 154 -6.93 24.28 0.03
C SER A 154 -6.28 23.96 -1.33
N ALA A 155 -6.70 24.68 -2.38
CA ALA A 155 -6.07 24.53 -3.69
C ALA A 155 -4.58 24.90 -3.69
N GLU A 156 -4.18 25.85 -2.83
CA GLU A 156 -2.78 26.25 -2.66
C GLU A 156 -1.94 25.14 -2.01
N GLU A 157 -2.42 24.54 -0.92
CA GLU A 157 -1.75 23.42 -0.25
C GLU A 157 -1.63 22.20 -1.17
N MET A 158 -2.68 21.86 -1.90
CA MET A 158 -2.65 20.76 -2.86
C MET A 158 -1.66 21.05 -4.00
N ALA A 159 -1.60 22.28 -4.51
CA ALA A 159 -0.67 22.66 -5.56
C ALA A 159 0.80 22.71 -5.08
N ALA A 160 1.06 22.90 -3.78
CA ALA A 160 2.39 22.83 -3.20
C ALA A 160 2.92 21.39 -3.11
N SER A 161 2.03 20.39 -3.10
CA SER A 161 2.39 18.97 -3.08
C SER A 161 2.68 18.45 -4.50
N THR A 162 3.49 17.37 -4.56
CA THR A 162 3.73 16.61 -5.80
C THR A 162 2.76 15.44 -5.98
N ALA A 163 1.75 15.32 -5.11
CA ALA A 163 0.75 14.26 -5.15
C ALA A 163 0.09 14.15 -6.53
N LYS A 164 0.04 12.94 -7.06
CA LYS A 164 -0.66 12.61 -8.30
C LYS A 164 -1.70 11.53 -8.02
N ILE A 165 -2.98 11.88 -8.15
CA ILE A 165 -4.05 10.89 -8.12
C ILE A 165 -4.06 10.20 -9.49
N VAL A 166 -3.83 8.89 -9.50
CA VAL A 166 -3.79 8.08 -10.72
C VAL A 166 -5.22 7.67 -11.08
N GLU A 167 -5.75 8.32 -12.10
CA GLU A 167 -7.08 7.99 -12.64
C GLU A 167 -7.11 6.57 -13.26
N ASN A 168 -8.33 6.03 -13.41
CA ASN A 168 -8.57 4.70 -13.97
C ASN A 168 -8.29 4.64 -15.49
#